data_a9a87ed269865c4ae3806909798a5be2
#
_entry.id   a9a87ed269865c4ae3806909798a5be2
#
_cell.length_a   1.000
_cell.length_b   1.000
_cell.length_c   1.000
_cell.angle_alpha   90.00
_cell.angle_beta   90.00
_cell.angle_gamma   90.00
#
_symmetry.space_group_name_H-M   'P 1'
#
loop_
_entity.id
_entity.type
_entity.pdbx_description
1 polymer ?
#
loop_
_entity_poly.entity_id
_entity_poly.type
_entity_poly.pdbx_seq_one_letter_code
_entity_poly.pdbx_strand_id
1 'polypeptide(L)'
;MAIILYAITKDDYFCKKETLDKKIDDLSWMRIPTDRRFFRELTTLHANQPILAGYKTAQVMPLLKGRKLITISSRNEHGIRLDQALQRYPEGILIGGASVLRSAMNFSHRDYFNSIITVRLPLRVPQAEAEDYVKDPLQPFKDSGVLKLSSQFFMYTDNFEQPTILVEIWRPTYNDWPSD
;
A
#
# COMPACT_ATOMS: atom_id res chain seq x y z
N MET A 1 -5.65 -13.26 -8.05
CA MET A 1 -4.70 -13.04 -6.92
C MET A 1 -4.78 -11.58 -6.50
N ALA A 2 -4.61 -11.33 -5.21
CA ALA A 2 -4.66 -9.98 -4.66
C ALA A 2 -3.47 -9.11 -5.08
N ILE A 3 -3.64 -7.79 -4.96
CA ILE A 3 -2.62 -6.78 -5.24
C ILE A 3 -2.37 -5.98 -3.95
N ILE A 4 -1.14 -5.60 -3.69
CA ILE A 4 -0.81 -4.56 -2.72
C ILE A 4 -0.58 -3.26 -3.47
N LEU A 5 -1.17 -2.16 -3.00
CA LEU A 5 -0.99 -0.81 -3.54
C LEU A 5 -0.76 0.16 -2.39
N TYR A 6 0.38 0.84 -2.38
CA TYR A 6 0.68 1.86 -1.39
C TYR A 6 1.66 2.91 -1.92
N ALA A 7 1.70 4.07 -1.27
CA ALA A 7 2.59 5.16 -1.62
C ALA A 7 3.67 5.37 -0.55
N ILE A 8 4.86 5.76 -0.98
CA ILE A 8 5.98 6.16 -0.15
C ILE A 8 6.59 7.46 -0.68
N THR A 9 7.30 8.17 0.17
CA THR A 9 8.09 9.33 -0.26
C THR A 9 9.34 8.91 -1.04
N LYS A 10 10.00 9.86 -1.68
CA LYS A 10 11.23 9.64 -2.44
C LYS A 10 12.37 9.07 -1.60
N ASP A 11 12.36 9.32 -0.29
CA ASP A 11 13.31 8.87 0.72
C ASP A 11 12.77 7.75 1.62
N ASP A 12 11.82 6.96 1.09
CA ASP A 12 11.31 5.70 1.66
C ASP A 12 10.50 5.83 2.96
N TYR A 13 9.74 6.90 3.14
CA TYR A 13 8.79 7.01 4.24
C TYR A 13 7.36 6.70 3.78
N PHE A 14 6.64 5.94 4.60
CA PHE A 14 5.28 5.48 4.31
C PHE A 14 4.20 6.39 4.91
N CYS A 15 4.30 6.68 6.20
CA CYS A 15 3.33 7.52 6.89
C CYS A 15 3.93 8.11 8.17
N LYS A 16 3.26 9.09 8.75
CA LYS A 16 3.62 9.62 10.06
C LYS A 16 3.29 8.60 11.15
N LYS A 17 4.12 8.51 12.19
CA LYS A 17 3.82 7.72 13.38
C LYS A 17 2.62 8.30 14.09
N GLU A 18 1.78 7.43 14.64
CA GLU A 18 0.69 7.89 15.51
C GLU A 18 1.25 8.52 16.78
N THR A 19 0.78 9.71 17.09
CA THR A 19 0.81 10.23 18.45
C THR A 19 -0.56 10.06 19.07
N LEU A 20 -0.63 9.78 20.39
CA LEU A 20 -1.86 9.54 21.13
C LEU A 20 -2.92 10.67 20.99
N ASP A 21 -2.50 11.86 20.60
CA ASP A 21 -3.33 13.07 20.57
C ASP A 21 -3.70 13.58 19.16
N LYS A 22 -3.23 12.96 18.10
CA LYS A 22 -3.54 13.40 16.73
C LYS A 22 -4.26 12.30 15.96
N LYS A 23 -5.50 12.59 15.55
CA LYS A 23 -6.11 11.92 14.42
C LYS A 23 -5.10 11.95 13.28
N ILE A 24 -4.93 10.83 12.58
CA ILE A 24 -4.02 10.72 11.45
C ILE A 24 -4.54 11.62 10.32
N ASP A 25 -4.19 12.91 10.40
CA ASP A 25 -4.48 13.87 9.35
C ASP A 25 -3.38 13.89 8.27
N ASP A 26 -2.44 12.96 8.37
CA ASP A 26 -1.21 13.02 7.61
C ASP A 26 -1.06 11.95 6.54
N LEU A 27 -2.08 11.81 5.75
CA LEU A 27 -1.89 11.44 4.35
C LEU A 27 -1.58 12.73 3.57
N SER A 28 -0.51 13.43 3.96
CA SER A 28 -0.08 14.67 3.30
C SER A 28 0.20 14.47 1.81
N TRP A 29 0.57 13.27 1.40
CA TRP A 29 0.69 12.88 0.00
C TRP A 29 -0.64 12.65 -0.72
N MET A 30 -1.77 12.48 -0.06
CA MET A 30 -3.09 12.55 -0.71
C MET A 30 -3.32 13.87 -1.45
N ARG A 31 -2.47 14.87 -1.23
CA ARG A 31 -2.52 16.16 -1.92
C ARG A 31 -1.84 16.15 -3.29
N ILE A 32 -1.18 15.06 -3.67
CA ILE A 32 -0.55 14.95 -4.98
C ILE A 32 -1.61 14.50 -6.02
N PRO A 33 -2.01 15.37 -6.97
CA PRO A 33 -3.10 15.06 -7.90
C PRO A 33 -2.82 13.83 -8.75
N THR A 34 -1.57 13.63 -9.19
CA THR A 34 -1.17 12.49 -10.01
C THR A 34 -1.33 11.16 -9.28
N ASP A 35 -0.93 11.11 -7.99
CA ASP A 35 -1.12 9.92 -7.14
C ASP A 35 -2.61 9.62 -6.92
N ARG A 36 -3.40 10.64 -6.60
CA ARG A 36 -4.85 10.48 -6.42
C ARG A 36 -5.53 9.98 -7.69
N ARG A 37 -5.10 10.48 -8.85
CA ARG A 37 -5.61 10.03 -10.16
C ARG A 37 -5.23 8.57 -10.39
N PHE A 38 -3.98 8.20 -10.20
CA PHE A 38 -3.50 6.82 -10.36
C PHE A 38 -4.27 5.86 -9.45
N PHE A 39 -4.39 6.17 -8.16
CA PHE A 39 -5.16 5.37 -7.20
C PHE A 39 -6.61 5.20 -7.65
N ARG A 40 -7.25 6.28 -8.08
CA ARG A 40 -8.64 6.25 -8.56
C ARG A 40 -8.78 5.40 -9.81
N GLU A 41 -7.94 5.59 -10.80
CA GLU A 41 -7.98 4.85 -12.06
C GLU A 41 -7.75 3.35 -11.82
N LEU A 42 -6.71 2.98 -11.08
CA LEU A 42 -6.43 1.58 -10.77
C LEU A 42 -7.58 0.91 -10.03
N THR A 43 -8.10 1.54 -8.98
CA THR A 43 -9.19 0.97 -8.18
C THR A 43 -10.55 1.01 -8.88
N THR A 44 -10.72 1.83 -9.92
CA THR A 44 -11.93 1.86 -10.75
C THR A 44 -11.89 0.81 -11.85
N LEU A 45 -10.75 0.57 -12.48
CA LEU A 45 -10.56 -0.53 -13.43
C LEU A 45 -10.87 -1.88 -12.77
N HIS A 46 -10.64 -1.98 -11.48
CA HIS A 46 -10.91 -3.15 -10.66
C HIS A 46 -12.12 -2.95 -9.74
N ALA A 47 -13.17 -2.25 -10.20
CA ALA A 47 -14.32 -1.85 -9.37
C ALA A 47 -15.05 -3.03 -8.69
N ASN A 48 -14.98 -4.22 -9.27
CA ASN A 48 -15.54 -5.44 -8.69
C ASN A 48 -14.66 -6.03 -7.57
N GLN A 49 -13.43 -5.53 -7.41
CA GLN A 49 -12.49 -5.98 -6.41
C GLN A 49 -12.56 -5.03 -5.22
N PRO A 50 -12.77 -5.54 -3.99
CA PRO A 50 -12.82 -4.67 -2.82
C PRO A 50 -11.43 -4.13 -2.49
N ILE A 51 -11.42 -2.94 -1.92
CA ILE A 51 -10.26 -2.36 -1.29
C ILE A 51 -10.18 -2.91 0.14
N LEU A 52 -9.03 -3.47 0.49
CA LEU A 52 -8.74 -4.01 1.81
C LEU A 52 -7.84 -3.02 2.55
N ALA A 53 -8.27 -2.54 3.71
CA ALA A 53 -7.51 -1.57 4.50
C ALA A 53 -7.50 -1.92 5.99
N GLY A 54 -6.37 -1.73 6.65
CA GLY A 54 -6.30 -1.85 8.10
C GLY A 54 -7.27 -0.87 8.79
N TYR A 55 -7.76 -1.24 9.96
CA TYR A 55 -8.81 -0.49 10.70
C TYR A 55 -8.56 1.01 10.76
N LYS A 56 -7.37 1.43 11.15
CA LYS A 56 -7.02 2.85 11.25
C LYS A 56 -6.99 3.56 9.89
N THR A 57 -6.45 2.91 8.88
CA THR A 57 -6.45 3.43 7.51
C THR A 57 -7.88 3.56 6.99
N ALA A 58 -8.72 2.55 7.23
CA ALA A 58 -10.13 2.58 6.82
C ALA A 58 -10.92 3.73 7.43
N GLN A 59 -10.61 4.14 8.68
CA GLN A 59 -11.29 5.25 9.36
C GLN A 59 -11.00 6.61 8.76
N VAL A 60 -9.83 6.80 8.16
CA VAL A 60 -9.41 8.09 7.56
C VAL A 60 -9.60 8.13 6.04
N MET A 61 -9.94 6.99 5.44
CA MET A 61 -10.20 6.94 4.00
C MET A 61 -11.45 7.75 3.65
N PRO A 62 -11.40 8.60 2.63
CA PRO A 62 -12.58 9.26 2.11
C PRO A 62 -13.54 8.23 1.51
N LEU A 63 -14.83 8.60 1.41
CA LEU A 63 -15.80 7.76 0.71
C LEU A 63 -15.37 7.49 -0.73
N LEU A 64 -15.13 6.23 -1.03
CA LEU A 64 -14.70 5.78 -2.36
C LEU A 64 -15.92 5.38 -3.18
N LYS A 65 -16.51 6.34 -3.89
CA LYS A 65 -17.73 6.14 -4.67
C LYS A 65 -17.59 4.97 -5.65
N GLY A 66 -18.54 4.02 -5.60
CA GLY A 66 -18.57 2.84 -6.46
C GLY A 66 -17.55 1.75 -6.13
N ARG A 67 -16.85 1.84 -4.99
CA ARG A 67 -15.84 0.85 -4.55
C ARG A 67 -16.14 0.37 -3.15
N LYS A 68 -16.02 -0.93 -2.92
CA LYS A 68 -16.27 -1.56 -1.63
C LYS A 68 -14.99 -1.51 -0.77
N LEU A 69 -15.08 -0.97 0.42
CA LEU A 69 -14.01 -0.97 1.41
C LEU A 69 -14.26 -2.06 2.45
N ILE A 70 -13.27 -2.91 2.66
CA ILE A 70 -13.26 -3.98 3.69
C ILE A 70 -12.20 -3.63 4.72
N THR A 71 -12.61 -3.56 5.96
CA THR A 71 -11.71 -3.27 7.08
C THR A 71 -11.02 -4.55 7.56
N ILE A 72 -9.68 -4.51 7.64
CA ILE A 72 -8.83 -5.58 8.17
C ILE A 72 -8.46 -5.25 9.60
N SER A 73 -8.69 -6.21 10.50
CA SER A 73 -8.34 -6.07 11.91
C SER A 73 -8.01 -7.43 12.52
N SER A 74 -7.12 -7.43 13.52
CA SER A 74 -6.91 -8.59 14.39
C SER A 74 -8.03 -8.75 15.43
N ARG A 75 -8.83 -7.68 15.64
CA ARG A 75 -9.98 -7.68 16.55
C ARG A 75 -11.26 -7.80 15.73
N ASN A 76 -12.04 -8.85 15.96
CA ASN A 76 -13.26 -9.14 15.21
C ASN A 76 -14.31 -8.02 15.28
N GLU A 77 -14.32 -7.25 16.35
CA GLU A 77 -15.23 -6.10 16.53
C GLU A 77 -14.95 -4.93 15.56
N HIS A 78 -13.74 -4.87 14.99
CA HIS A 78 -13.30 -3.76 14.14
C HIS A 78 -13.16 -4.13 12.66
N GLY A 79 -13.29 -5.39 12.32
CA GLY A 79 -13.14 -5.86 10.95
C GLY A 79 -12.92 -7.36 10.85
N ILE A 80 -12.51 -7.81 9.69
CA ILE A 80 -12.19 -9.23 9.46
C ILE A 80 -10.67 -9.44 9.47
N ARG A 81 -10.22 -10.64 9.78
CA ARG A 81 -8.80 -10.98 9.77
C ARG A 81 -8.25 -10.99 8.34
N LEU A 82 -6.95 -10.75 8.18
CA LEU A 82 -6.31 -10.71 6.87
C LEU A 82 -6.46 -12.03 6.10
N ASP A 83 -6.25 -13.17 6.76
CA ASP A 83 -6.43 -14.49 6.17
C ASP A 83 -7.86 -14.71 5.65
N GLN A 84 -8.87 -14.35 6.44
CA GLN A 84 -10.28 -14.42 6.04
C GLN A 84 -10.60 -13.49 4.88
N ALA A 85 -10.02 -12.27 4.89
CA ALA A 85 -10.22 -11.31 3.81
C ALA A 85 -9.65 -11.82 2.49
N LEU A 86 -8.44 -12.38 2.52
CA LEU A 86 -7.77 -12.91 1.32
C LEU A 86 -8.48 -14.15 0.76
N GLN A 87 -9.00 -15.02 1.62
CA GLN A 87 -9.81 -16.16 1.19
C GLN A 87 -11.14 -15.72 0.55
N ARG A 88 -11.80 -14.73 1.17
CA ARG A 88 -13.11 -14.24 0.71
C ARG A 88 -13.00 -13.33 -0.52
N TYR A 89 -11.89 -12.60 -0.64
CA TYR A 89 -11.63 -11.63 -1.70
C TYR A 89 -10.24 -11.85 -2.32
N PRO A 90 -10.05 -12.96 -3.03
CA PRO A 90 -8.74 -13.35 -3.56
C PRO A 90 -8.15 -12.37 -4.59
N GLU A 91 -8.95 -11.45 -5.09
CA GLU A 91 -8.54 -10.39 -6.04
C GLU A 91 -8.60 -8.99 -5.40
N GLY A 92 -8.69 -8.91 -4.07
CA GLY A 92 -8.74 -7.63 -3.36
C GLY A 92 -7.48 -6.79 -3.53
N ILE A 93 -7.63 -5.47 -3.37
CA ILE A 93 -6.53 -4.51 -3.40
C ILE A 93 -6.22 -4.08 -1.97
N LEU A 94 -5.10 -4.55 -1.42
CA LEU A 94 -4.64 -4.19 -0.07
C LEU A 94 -3.85 -2.88 -0.11
N ILE A 95 -4.29 -1.88 0.65
CA ILE A 95 -3.69 -0.53 0.61
C ILE A 95 -2.95 -0.10 1.89
N GLY A 96 -2.97 -0.90 2.93
CA GLY A 96 -2.28 -0.61 4.18
C GLY A 96 -3.20 -0.72 5.40
N GLY A 97 -2.85 -0.30 6.66
CA GLY A 97 -1.60 0.37 7.07
C GLY A 97 -0.35 -0.51 7.21
N ALA A 98 0.68 0.06 7.79
CA ALA A 98 2.00 -0.54 7.83
C ALA A 98 2.03 -1.96 8.43
N SER A 99 1.34 -2.20 9.53
CA SER A 99 1.28 -3.52 10.17
C SER A 99 0.60 -4.56 9.29
N VAL A 100 -0.46 -4.17 8.58
CA VAL A 100 -1.18 -5.07 7.67
C VAL A 100 -0.33 -5.39 6.43
N LEU A 101 0.39 -4.41 5.89
CA LEU A 101 1.33 -4.63 4.79
C LEU A 101 2.44 -5.61 5.18
N ARG A 102 3.05 -5.43 6.36
CA ARG A 102 4.05 -6.39 6.88
C ARG A 102 3.47 -7.80 7.05
N SER A 103 2.25 -7.90 7.60
CA SER A 103 1.57 -9.18 7.77
C SER A 103 1.26 -9.87 6.45
N ALA A 104 0.99 -9.10 5.39
CA ALA A 104 0.73 -9.62 4.05
C ALA A 104 1.96 -10.33 3.44
N MET A 105 3.17 -9.92 3.84
CA MET A 105 4.42 -10.53 3.36
C MET A 105 4.92 -11.67 4.23
N ASN A 106 4.22 -12.02 5.30
CA ASN A 106 4.53 -13.21 6.07
C ASN A 106 4.33 -14.48 5.21
N PHE A 107 5.05 -15.54 5.54
CA PHE A 107 5.03 -16.82 4.82
C PHE A 107 3.61 -17.37 4.56
N SER A 108 2.69 -17.18 5.49
CA SER A 108 1.31 -17.65 5.38
C SER A 108 0.40 -16.84 4.44
N HIS A 109 0.80 -15.62 4.04
CA HIS A 109 -0.06 -14.72 3.27
C HIS A 109 0.52 -14.26 1.94
N ARG A 110 1.85 -14.26 1.79
CA ARG A 110 2.50 -13.69 0.60
C ARG A 110 2.06 -14.34 -0.71
N ASP A 111 1.69 -15.62 -0.68
CA ASP A 111 1.28 -16.37 -1.88
C ASP A 111 -0.10 -15.96 -2.41
N TYR A 112 -0.85 -15.18 -1.65
CA TYR A 112 -2.09 -14.57 -2.13
C TYR A 112 -1.86 -13.38 -3.06
N PHE A 113 -0.65 -12.80 -3.07
CA PHE A 113 -0.33 -11.60 -3.83
C PHE A 113 0.53 -11.91 -5.06
N ASN A 114 0.14 -11.38 -6.21
CA ASN A 114 0.92 -11.50 -7.44
C ASN A 114 1.72 -10.24 -7.77
N SER A 115 1.32 -9.10 -7.22
CA SER A 115 1.94 -7.81 -7.50
C SER A 115 1.87 -6.89 -6.29
N ILE A 116 2.96 -6.21 -6.04
CA ILE A 116 3.05 -5.12 -5.09
C ILE A 116 3.38 -3.86 -5.88
N ILE A 117 2.46 -2.91 -5.88
CA ILE A 117 2.59 -1.64 -6.57
C ILE A 117 2.95 -0.58 -5.55
N THR A 118 4.16 -0.07 -5.64
CA THR A 118 4.65 1.03 -4.80
C THR A 118 4.66 2.31 -5.63
N VAL A 119 3.96 3.32 -5.17
CA VAL A 119 3.98 4.66 -5.76
C VAL A 119 4.99 5.52 -5.01
N ARG A 120 6.04 5.92 -5.70
CA ARG A 120 7.08 6.77 -5.13
C ARG A 120 6.77 8.22 -5.47
N LEU A 121 6.48 9.00 -4.43
CA LEU A 121 6.07 10.38 -4.52
C LEU A 121 7.28 11.32 -4.61
N PRO A 122 7.19 12.45 -5.32
CA PRO A 122 8.27 13.42 -5.44
C PRO A 122 8.42 14.30 -4.19
N LEU A 123 8.19 13.73 -3.03
CA LEU A 123 8.27 14.37 -1.72
C LEU A 123 9.40 13.77 -0.90
N ARG A 124 9.97 14.57 -0.01
CA ARG A 124 10.93 14.12 1.01
C ARG A 124 10.44 14.54 2.38
N VAL A 125 10.72 13.70 3.37
CA VAL A 125 10.50 14.05 4.77
C VAL A 125 11.66 14.93 5.22
N PRO A 126 11.43 16.09 5.84
CA PRO A 126 12.48 16.89 6.41
C PRO A 126 13.28 16.07 7.46
N GLN A 127 14.60 16.16 7.42
CA GLN A 127 15.47 15.38 8.32
C GLN A 127 15.12 15.59 9.81
N ALA A 128 14.74 16.80 10.19
CA ALA A 128 14.32 17.13 11.55
C ALA A 128 13.02 16.40 11.99
N GLU A 129 12.20 15.95 11.05
CA GLU A 129 10.93 15.25 11.29
C GLU A 129 11.03 13.74 11.03
N ALA A 130 12.18 13.25 10.58
CA ALA A 130 12.33 11.86 10.13
C ALA A 130 11.97 10.82 11.20
N GLU A 131 12.19 11.12 12.47
CA GLU A 131 11.84 10.24 13.59
C GLU A 131 10.32 10.09 13.80
N ASP A 132 9.53 11.05 13.31
CA ASP A 132 8.08 11.03 13.40
C ASP A 132 7.42 10.17 12.30
N TYR A 133 8.21 9.64 11.39
CA TYR A 133 7.69 8.87 10.25
C TYR A 133 8.05 7.39 10.31
N VAL A 134 7.18 6.58 9.71
CA VAL A 134 7.39 5.14 9.52
C VAL A 134 8.05 4.95 8.15
N LYS A 135 9.15 4.19 8.13
CA LYS A 135 9.80 3.76 6.88
C LYS A 135 8.90 2.83 6.07
N ASP A 136 9.24 2.64 4.81
CA ASP A 136 8.56 1.67 3.94
C ASP A 136 8.42 0.31 4.67
N PRO A 137 7.18 -0.14 4.96
CA PRO A 137 6.96 -1.38 5.70
C PRO A 137 7.41 -2.62 4.96
N LEU A 138 7.60 -2.54 3.63
CA LEU A 138 8.03 -3.64 2.79
C LEU A 138 9.52 -3.57 2.38
N GLN A 139 10.25 -2.54 2.81
CA GLN A 139 11.67 -2.41 2.49
C GLN A 139 12.49 -3.64 2.91
N PRO A 140 12.31 -4.26 4.09
CA PRO A 140 13.04 -5.47 4.46
C PRO A 140 12.85 -6.64 3.49
N PHE A 141 11.67 -6.76 2.89
CA PHE A 141 11.38 -7.81 1.91
C PHE A 141 11.97 -7.52 0.53
N LYS A 142 12.12 -6.24 0.18
CA LYS A 142 12.84 -5.79 -1.02
C LYS A 142 14.35 -6.04 -0.86
N ASP A 143 14.92 -5.66 0.27
CA ASP A 143 16.35 -5.80 0.56
C ASP A 143 16.79 -7.28 0.64
N SER A 144 15.94 -8.14 1.18
CA SER A 144 16.20 -9.58 1.28
C SER A 144 16.00 -10.36 -0.03
N GLY A 145 15.44 -9.70 -1.07
CA GLY A 145 15.14 -10.34 -2.35
C GLY A 145 13.85 -11.17 -2.36
N VAL A 146 13.09 -11.19 -1.26
CA VAL A 146 11.74 -11.79 -1.23
C VAL A 146 10.81 -11.08 -2.21
N LEU A 147 11.01 -9.78 -2.41
CA LEU A 147 10.38 -8.99 -3.46
C LEU A 147 11.43 -8.57 -4.48
N LYS A 148 11.19 -8.85 -5.75
CA LYS A 148 12.02 -8.38 -6.87
C LYS A 148 11.29 -7.35 -7.70
N LEU A 149 11.99 -6.28 -8.05
CA LEU A 149 11.49 -5.27 -8.97
C LEU A 149 11.27 -5.91 -10.35
N SER A 150 10.04 -5.89 -10.81
CA SER A 150 9.64 -6.45 -12.11
C SER A 150 9.65 -5.38 -13.20
N SER A 151 9.11 -4.20 -12.88
CA SER A 151 9.06 -3.07 -13.80
C SER A 151 8.88 -1.77 -13.03
N GLN A 152 9.21 -0.66 -13.69
CA GLN A 152 8.95 0.68 -13.18
C GLN A 152 8.67 1.64 -14.34
N PHE A 153 7.86 2.66 -14.07
CA PHE A 153 7.55 3.71 -15.04
C PHE A 153 7.17 5.01 -14.34
N PHE A 154 7.39 6.12 -15.04
CA PHE A 154 6.94 7.42 -14.57
C PHE A 154 5.53 7.72 -15.07
N MET A 155 4.68 8.26 -14.17
CA MET A 155 3.42 8.88 -14.54
C MET A 155 3.50 10.39 -14.37
N TYR A 156 3.11 11.10 -15.40
CA TYR A 156 2.94 12.55 -15.44
C TYR A 156 1.58 12.88 -16.04
N THR A 157 1.12 14.06 -15.77
CA THR A 157 -0.10 14.59 -16.39
C THR A 157 0.28 15.48 -17.58
N ASP A 158 -0.68 15.73 -18.46
CA ASP A 158 -0.49 16.66 -19.59
C ASP A 158 -0.18 18.10 -19.14
N ASN A 159 -0.44 18.39 -17.89
CA ASN A 159 -0.02 19.63 -17.24
C ASN A 159 1.35 19.42 -16.58
N PHE A 160 2.40 19.96 -17.20
CA PHE A 160 3.80 19.90 -16.73
C PHE A 160 4.02 20.53 -15.34
N GLU A 161 3.06 21.29 -14.83
CA GLU A 161 3.09 21.83 -13.46
C GLU A 161 2.75 20.79 -12.39
N GLN A 162 2.18 19.63 -12.77
CA GLN A 162 1.85 18.59 -11.82
C GLN A 162 3.03 17.66 -11.56
N PRO A 163 3.26 17.30 -10.29
CA PRO A 163 4.39 16.43 -9.94
C PRO A 163 4.29 15.04 -10.58
N THR A 164 5.40 14.59 -11.13
CA THR A 164 5.58 13.23 -11.66
C THR A 164 5.70 12.25 -10.49
N ILE A 165 5.07 11.08 -10.62
CA ILE A 165 5.25 9.95 -9.71
C ILE A 165 6.00 8.81 -10.39
N LEU A 166 6.75 8.04 -9.62
CA LEU A 166 7.37 6.79 -10.08
C LEU A 166 6.54 5.62 -9.56
N VAL A 167 6.05 4.80 -10.47
CA VAL A 167 5.34 3.56 -10.12
C VAL A 167 6.30 2.39 -10.26
N GLU A 168 6.46 1.64 -9.19
CA GLU A 168 7.30 0.43 -9.12
C GLU A 168 6.42 -0.79 -8.94
N ILE A 169 6.60 -1.81 -9.76
CA ILE A 169 5.90 -3.09 -9.66
C ILE A 169 6.88 -4.14 -9.17
N TRP A 170 6.63 -4.66 -8.00
CA TRP A 170 7.40 -5.71 -7.35
C TRP A 170 6.62 -7.02 -7.40
N ARG A 171 7.33 -8.13 -7.47
CA ARG A 171 6.74 -9.46 -7.44
C ARG A 171 7.39 -10.30 -6.34
N PRO A 172 6.60 -11.07 -5.58
CA PRO A 172 7.15 -12.07 -4.68
C PRO A 172 8.00 -13.07 -5.46
N THR A 173 9.19 -13.37 -4.95
CA THR A 173 9.96 -14.51 -5.44
C THR A 173 9.46 -15.73 -4.69
N TYR A 174 8.91 -16.66 -5.42
CA TYR A 174 8.74 -18.01 -4.91
C TYR A 174 10.16 -18.60 -4.86
N ASN A 175 10.69 -18.83 -3.66
CA ASN A 175 11.85 -19.67 -3.56
C ASN A 175 11.41 -21.04 -4.07
N ASP A 176 11.99 -21.47 -5.19
CA ASP A 176 11.97 -22.87 -5.56
C ASP A 176 12.42 -23.64 -4.31
N TRP A 177 11.52 -24.47 -3.78
CA TRP A 177 11.94 -25.44 -2.79
C TRP A 177 13.15 -26.18 -3.37
N PRO A 178 14.22 -26.38 -2.61
CA PRO A 178 15.20 -27.33 -3.05
C PRO A 178 14.42 -28.64 -3.28
N SER A 179 14.34 -29.04 -4.52
CA SER A 179 13.89 -30.39 -4.89
C SER A 179 14.84 -31.34 -4.21
N ASP A 180 14.35 -32.08 -3.23
CA ASP A 180 15.03 -33.23 -2.65
C ASP A 180 15.35 -34.27 -3.72
#